data_0e07d250fdc1aaff927cda8c3ce3f477
#
_entry.id   0e07d250fdc1aaff927cda8c3ce3f477
#
_cell.length_a   1.000
_cell.length_b   1.000
_cell.length_c   1.000
_cell.angle_alpha   90.00
_cell.angle_beta   90.00
_cell.angle_gamma   90.00
#
_symmetry.space_group_name_H-M   'P 1'
#
loop_
_entity.id
_entity.type
_entity.pdbx_description
1 polymer ?
#
loop_
_entity_poly.entity_id
_entity_poly.type
_entity_poly.pdbx_seq_one_letter_code
_entity_poly.pdbx_strand_id
1 'polypeptide(L)'
;MVKRVLIVDDHEPFRAVARQLLEAGGYVVSGEAADGAEALAAAADAPPDAVLLDVQLPDRDGFSVARALSAAGGPMVVLVSTREAEDYGTRIATCGARGFIQKSRLSAAAFAALLG
;
A
#
# COMPACT_ATOMS: atom_id res chain seq x y z
N MET A 1 -9.02 -17.23 5.40
CA MET A 1 -8.75 -16.20 6.41
C MET A 1 -8.80 -14.82 5.76
N VAL A 2 -9.51 -13.88 6.37
CA VAL A 2 -9.65 -12.52 5.82
C VAL A 2 -8.40 -11.71 6.15
N LYS A 3 -7.80 -11.07 5.14
CA LYS A 3 -6.64 -10.20 5.35
C LYS A 3 -7.09 -8.77 5.60
N ARG A 4 -6.39 -8.11 6.51
CA ARG A 4 -6.62 -6.71 6.88
C ARG A 4 -5.64 -5.83 6.11
N VAL A 5 -6.15 -4.78 5.49
CA VAL A 5 -5.36 -3.89 4.64
C VAL A 5 -5.46 -2.45 5.15
N LEU A 6 -4.32 -1.79 5.27
CA LEU A 6 -4.23 -0.35 5.49
C LEU A 6 -4.02 0.33 4.13
N ILE A 7 -4.83 1.33 3.82
CA ILE A 7 -4.70 2.10 2.58
C ILE A 7 -4.03 3.43 2.89
N VAL A 8 -2.93 3.73 2.21
CA VAL A 8 -2.12 4.94 2.43
C VAL A 8 -2.02 5.74 1.14
N ASP A 9 -2.67 6.90 1.11
CA ASP A 9 -2.70 7.78 -0.05
C ASP A 9 -3.26 9.13 0.41
N ASP A 10 -2.69 10.24 -0.04
CA ASP A 10 -3.18 11.57 0.31
C ASP A 10 -4.41 11.99 -0.48
N HIS A 11 -4.78 11.23 -1.52
CA HIS A 11 -5.92 11.52 -2.39
C HIS A 11 -7.15 10.72 -1.92
N GLU A 12 -8.04 11.40 -1.20
CA GLU A 12 -9.22 10.76 -0.62
C GLU A 12 -10.10 10.01 -1.64
N PRO A 13 -10.39 10.56 -2.84
CA PRO A 13 -11.18 9.81 -3.83
C PRO A 13 -10.55 8.49 -4.23
N PHE A 14 -9.22 8.41 -4.32
CA PHE A 14 -8.56 7.16 -4.60
C PHE A 14 -8.72 6.16 -3.44
N ARG A 15 -8.58 6.64 -2.18
CA ARG A 15 -8.79 5.75 -1.03
C ARG A 15 -10.19 5.15 -1.04
N ALA A 16 -11.20 5.93 -1.40
CA ALA A 16 -12.58 5.45 -1.47
C ALA A 16 -12.75 4.35 -2.55
N VAL A 17 -12.16 4.55 -3.73
CA VAL A 17 -12.19 3.56 -4.80
C VAL A 17 -11.45 2.30 -4.39
N ALA A 18 -10.24 2.46 -3.84
CA ALA A 18 -9.42 1.33 -3.40
C ALA A 18 -10.15 0.51 -2.32
N ARG A 19 -10.78 1.17 -1.37
CA ARG A 19 -11.58 0.49 -0.33
C ARG A 19 -12.67 -0.36 -0.97
N GLN A 20 -13.44 0.19 -1.90
CA GLN A 20 -14.50 -0.55 -2.57
C GLN A 20 -13.98 -1.78 -3.31
N LEU A 21 -12.89 -1.60 -4.06
CA LEU A 21 -12.28 -2.70 -4.81
C LEU A 21 -11.79 -3.82 -3.91
N LEU A 22 -11.09 -3.47 -2.83
CA LEU A 22 -10.53 -4.45 -1.92
C LEU A 22 -11.62 -5.15 -1.10
N GLU A 23 -12.60 -4.41 -0.61
CA GLU A 23 -13.70 -5.00 0.16
C GLU A 23 -14.54 -5.96 -0.70
N ALA A 24 -14.77 -5.61 -1.97
CA ALA A 24 -15.45 -6.49 -2.90
C ALA A 24 -14.66 -7.78 -3.15
N GLY A 25 -13.34 -7.75 -3.01
CA GLY A 25 -12.47 -8.91 -3.13
C GLY A 25 -12.30 -9.72 -1.84
N GLY A 26 -13.02 -9.37 -0.77
CA GLY A 26 -12.98 -10.11 0.49
C GLY A 26 -11.98 -9.62 1.51
N TYR A 27 -11.29 -8.51 1.24
CA TYR A 27 -10.38 -7.90 2.22
C TYR A 27 -11.15 -7.05 3.22
N VAL A 28 -10.59 -6.88 4.41
CA VAL A 28 -11.08 -5.90 5.39
C VAL A 28 -10.13 -4.72 5.38
N VAL A 29 -10.65 -3.53 5.10
CA VAL A 29 -9.84 -2.31 5.20
C VAL A 29 -9.85 -1.87 6.66
N SER A 30 -8.71 -2.05 7.34
CA SER A 30 -8.59 -1.79 8.78
C SER A 30 -8.39 -0.31 9.09
N GLY A 31 -8.00 0.48 8.09
CA GLY A 31 -7.80 1.91 8.26
C GLY A 31 -7.31 2.58 6.99
N GLU A 32 -7.24 3.90 7.04
CA GLU A 32 -6.72 4.73 5.97
C GLU A 32 -5.77 5.76 6.58
N ALA A 33 -4.74 6.10 5.82
CA ALA A 33 -3.78 7.13 6.22
C ALA A 33 -3.53 8.06 5.04
N ALA A 34 -3.35 9.35 5.31
CA ALA A 34 -3.16 10.36 4.28
C ALA A 34 -1.68 10.71 4.04
N ASP A 35 -0.79 10.26 4.91
CA ASP A 35 0.64 10.52 4.79
C ASP A 35 1.46 9.41 5.45
N GLY A 36 2.79 9.51 5.34
CA GLY A 36 3.69 8.49 5.84
C GLY A 36 3.72 8.40 7.37
N ALA A 37 3.64 9.52 8.06
CA ALA A 37 3.63 9.53 9.53
C ALA A 37 2.38 8.83 10.07
N GLU A 38 1.21 9.12 9.49
CA GLU A 38 -0.04 8.45 9.85
C GLU A 38 0.04 6.95 9.56
N ALA A 39 0.64 6.57 8.42
CA ALA A 39 0.78 5.17 8.04
C ALA A 39 1.60 4.40 9.07
N LEU A 40 2.74 4.95 9.47
CA LEU A 40 3.62 4.28 10.44
C LEU A 40 2.94 4.18 11.81
N ALA A 41 2.24 5.23 12.24
CA ALA A 41 1.51 5.22 13.50
C ALA A 41 0.37 4.21 13.48
N ALA A 42 -0.41 4.18 12.40
CA ALA A 42 -1.53 3.24 12.26
C ALA A 42 -1.06 1.79 12.25
N ALA A 43 0.04 1.50 11.54
CA ALA A 43 0.60 0.16 11.48
C ALA A 43 1.16 -0.29 12.82
N ALA A 44 1.73 0.63 13.60
CA ALA A 44 2.25 0.30 14.93
C ALA A 44 1.11 0.06 15.94
N ASP A 45 0.04 0.83 15.84
CA ASP A 45 -1.11 0.73 16.75
C ASP A 45 -1.92 -0.54 16.50
N ALA A 46 -2.21 -0.84 15.24
CA ALA A 46 -2.99 -2.02 14.85
C ALA A 46 -2.39 -2.61 13.57
N PRO A 47 -1.37 -3.50 13.70
CA PRO A 47 -0.65 -4.02 12.53
C PRO A 47 -1.59 -4.71 11.54
N PRO A 48 -1.61 -4.23 10.26
CA PRO A 48 -2.38 -4.89 9.21
C PRO A 48 -1.59 -6.08 8.64
N ASP A 49 -2.26 -6.91 7.86
CA ASP A 49 -1.58 -7.98 7.11
C ASP A 49 -0.87 -7.43 5.89
N ALA A 50 -1.45 -6.40 5.27
CA ALA A 50 -0.90 -5.78 4.08
C ALA A 50 -1.17 -4.27 4.07
N VAL A 51 -0.37 -3.55 3.31
CA VAL A 51 -0.50 -2.10 3.12
C VAL A 51 -0.53 -1.80 1.63
N LEU A 52 -1.52 -1.06 1.18
CA LEU A 52 -1.55 -0.46 -0.15
C LEU A 52 -1.00 0.95 0.01
N LEU A 53 0.16 1.24 -0.57
CA LEU A 53 0.95 2.43 -0.27
C LEU A 53 1.27 3.24 -1.52
N ASP A 54 0.84 4.49 -1.55
CA ASP A 54 1.21 5.43 -2.61
C ASP A 54 2.71 5.73 -2.51
N VAL A 55 3.39 5.74 -3.66
CA VAL A 55 4.79 6.10 -3.74
C VAL A 55 5.00 7.59 -3.40
N GLN A 56 4.05 8.45 -3.77
CA GLN A 56 4.16 9.90 -3.58
C GLN A 56 3.28 10.36 -2.43
N LEU A 57 3.90 10.58 -1.27
CA LEU A 57 3.23 11.08 -0.08
C LEU A 57 3.67 12.52 0.20
N PRO A 58 2.82 13.34 0.88
CA PRO A 58 3.15 14.76 1.07
C PRO A 58 4.31 15.00 2.04
N ASP A 59 4.53 14.10 2.99
CA ASP A 59 5.51 14.29 4.06
C ASP A 59 6.83 13.53 3.83
N ARG A 60 6.80 12.46 3.06
CA ARG A 60 7.99 11.63 2.82
C ARG A 60 7.82 10.73 1.61
N ASP A 61 8.93 10.16 1.17
CA ASP A 61 9.00 9.23 0.07
C ASP A 61 8.33 7.90 0.47
N GLY A 62 7.42 7.41 -0.36
CA GLY A 62 6.75 6.13 -0.14
C GLY A 62 7.71 4.94 -0.08
N PHE A 63 8.85 5.00 -0.77
CA PHE A 63 9.84 3.92 -0.69
C PHE A 63 10.46 3.81 0.70
N SER A 64 10.69 4.95 1.37
CA SER A 64 11.21 4.93 2.74
C SER A 64 10.18 4.39 3.72
N VAL A 65 8.91 4.71 3.52
CA VAL A 65 7.81 4.16 4.32
C VAL A 65 7.70 2.65 4.10
N ALA A 66 7.83 2.19 2.85
CA ALA A 66 7.81 0.76 2.53
C ALA A 66 8.92 0.01 3.26
N ARG A 67 10.14 0.56 3.26
CA ARG A 67 11.27 -0.06 3.98
C ARG A 67 10.99 -0.15 5.48
N ALA A 68 10.45 0.90 6.07
CA ALA A 68 10.13 0.91 7.50
C ALA A 68 9.03 -0.10 7.84
N LEU A 69 7.98 -0.16 7.02
CA LEU A 69 6.86 -1.07 7.25
C LEU A 69 7.24 -2.54 7.07
N SER A 70 8.02 -2.84 6.04
CA SER A 70 8.36 -4.23 5.71
C SER A 70 9.50 -4.81 6.54
N ALA A 71 10.20 -3.97 7.32
CA ALA A 71 11.30 -4.43 8.15
C ALA A 71 10.81 -5.35 9.28
N ALA A 72 11.68 -6.29 9.69
CA ALA A 72 11.49 -7.13 10.88
C ALA A 72 10.16 -7.90 10.90
N GLY A 73 9.73 -8.42 9.75
CA GLY A 73 8.51 -9.22 9.68
C GLY A 73 7.24 -8.40 9.70
N GLY A 74 7.31 -7.14 9.32
CA GLY A 74 6.16 -6.26 9.21
C GLY A 74 5.17 -6.68 8.10
N PRO A 75 4.13 -5.86 7.84
CA PRO A 75 3.12 -6.20 6.85
C PRO A 75 3.70 -6.30 5.44
N MET A 76 3.00 -7.01 4.58
CA MET A 76 3.31 -7.03 3.15
C MET A 76 2.94 -5.68 2.55
N VAL A 77 3.82 -5.10 1.74
CA VAL A 77 3.60 -3.78 1.15
C VAL A 77 3.42 -3.90 -0.36
N VAL A 78 2.35 -3.32 -0.89
CA VAL A 78 2.12 -3.18 -2.32
C VAL A 78 2.09 -1.69 -2.63
N LEU A 79 2.97 -1.28 -3.55
CA LEU A 79 3.07 0.12 -3.96
C LEU A 79 2.06 0.45 -5.06
N VAL A 80 1.52 1.65 -5.04
CA VAL A 80 0.70 2.19 -6.13
C VAL A 80 1.17 3.59 -6.51
N SER A 81 0.96 3.96 -7.77
CA SER A 81 1.23 5.30 -8.26
C SER A 81 0.47 5.53 -9.55
N THR A 82 0.25 6.80 -9.90
CA THR A 82 -0.24 7.17 -11.23
C THR A 82 0.83 6.98 -12.31
N ARG A 83 2.11 6.95 -11.92
CA ARG A 83 3.23 6.72 -12.82
C ARG A 83 3.40 5.24 -13.12
N GLU A 84 4.21 4.94 -14.13
CA GLU A 84 4.54 3.56 -14.49
C GLU A 84 5.73 3.06 -13.67
N ALA A 85 5.84 1.73 -13.54
CA ALA A 85 6.92 1.12 -12.78
C ALA A 85 8.30 1.52 -13.30
N GLU A 86 8.45 1.67 -14.62
CA GLU A 86 9.71 2.05 -15.24
C GLU A 86 10.25 3.40 -14.76
N ASP A 87 9.34 4.30 -14.33
CA ASP A 87 9.73 5.63 -13.84
C ASP A 87 10.52 5.55 -12.53
N TYR A 88 10.42 4.45 -11.82
CA TYR A 88 11.06 4.27 -10.50
C TYR A 88 12.32 3.42 -10.54
N GLY A 89 12.60 2.76 -11.67
CA GLY A 89 13.79 1.93 -11.82
C GLY A 89 13.83 0.80 -10.80
N THR A 90 14.99 0.62 -10.16
CA THR A 90 15.20 -0.48 -9.20
C THR A 90 14.60 -0.21 -7.82
N ARG A 91 14.07 0.98 -7.56
CA ARG A 91 13.59 1.35 -6.23
C ARG A 91 12.43 0.47 -5.75
N ILE A 92 11.57 0.02 -6.67
CA ILE A 92 10.48 -0.89 -6.35
C ILE A 92 11.02 -2.22 -5.80
N ALA A 93 12.02 -2.78 -6.46
CA ALA A 93 12.59 -4.08 -6.07
C ALA A 93 13.41 -4.02 -4.78
N THR A 94 13.93 -2.85 -4.41
CA THR A 94 14.88 -2.70 -3.31
C THR A 94 14.29 -2.14 -2.03
N CYS A 95 13.00 -1.79 -2.00
CA CYS A 95 12.38 -1.17 -0.84
C CYS A 95 11.67 -2.16 0.10
N GLY A 96 11.67 -3.45 -0.22
CA GLY A 96 10.99 -4.46 0.57
C GLY A 96 9.52 -4.68 0.21
N ALA A 97 8.99 -3.94 -0.77
CA ALA A 97 7.62 -4.15 -1.23
C ALA A 97 7.48 -5.46 -2.01
N ARG A 98 6.29 -6.04 -1.97
CA ARG A 98 5.94 -7.22 -2.77
C ARG A 98 5.84 -6.91 -4.25
N GLY A 99 5.49 -5.68 -4.61
CA GLY A 99 5.40 -5.26 -5.98
C GLY A 99 4.71 -3.91 -6.13
N PHE A 100 4.31 -3.61 -7.35
CA PHE A 100 3.78 -2.32 -7.75
C PHE A 100 2.56 -2.51 -8.66
N ILE A 101 1.54 -1.68 -8.44
CA ILE A 101 0.37 -1.61 -9.32
C ILE A 101 0.17 -0.15 -9.72
N GLN A 102 0.06 0.11 -11.01
CA GLN A 102 -0.34 1.44 -11.47
C GLN A 102 -1.79 1.68 -11.05
N LYS A 103 -2.11 2.86 -10.52
CA LYS A 103 -3.44 3.13 -9.94
C LYS A 103 -4.60 2.80 -10.88
N SER A 104 -4.43 3.07 -12.17
CA SER A 104 -5.46 2.79 -13.18
C SER A 104 -5.72 1.29 -13.39
N ARG A 105 -4.83 0.43 -12.87
CA ARG A 105 -4.91 -1.03 -13.02
C ARG A 105 -5.22 -1.74 -11.70
N LEU A 106 -5.53 -0.99 -10.65
CA LEU A 106 -5.82 -1.60 -9.36
C LEU A 106 -7.07 -2.45 -9.43
N SER A 107 -6.96 -3.68 -8.93
CA SER A 107 -8.07 -4.59 -8.71
C SER A 107 -7.74 -5.49 -7.53
N ALA A 108 -8.75 -6.11 -6.94
CA ALA A 108 -8.52 -7.07 -5.87
C ALA A 108 -7.66 -8.25 -6.34
N ALA A 109 -7.86 -8.70 -7.58
CA ALA A 109 -7.08 -9.80 -8.16
C ALA A 109 -5.61 -9.42 -8.35
N ALA A 110 -5.33 -8.22 -8.86
CA ALA A 110 -3.96 -7.75 -9.02
C ALA A 110 -3.25 -7.61 -7.67
N PHE A 111 -3.96 -7.09 -6.68
CA PHE A 111 -3.44 -6.97 -5.32
C PHE A 111 -3.13 -8.35 -4.72
N ALA A 112 -4.08 -9.29 -4.81
CA ALA A 112 -3.93 -10.65 -4.29
C ALA A 112 -2.74 -11.37 -4.93
N ALA A 113 -2.53 -11.18 -6.23
CA ALA A 113 -1.42 -11.83 -6.95
C ALA A 113 -0.05 -11.44 -6.37
N LEU A 114 0.09 -10.21 -5.88
CA LEU A 114 1.35 -9.75 -5.28
C LEU A 114 1.54 -10.23 -3.86
N LEU A 115 0.46 -10.52 -3.16
CA LEU A 115 0.56 -11.05 -1.79
C LEU A 115 0.94 -12.53 -1.76
N GLY A 116 0.76 -13.21 -2.85
CA GLY A 116 1.05 -14.63 -2.95
C GLY A 116 -0.07 -15.48 -2.44
#